data_d62548536aee2a3a7ff20d81d14a1726
#
_entry.id   d62548536aee2a3a7ff20d81d14a1726
#
_cell.length_a   1.000
_cell.length_b   1.000
_cell.length_c   1.000
_cell.angle_alpha   90.00
_cell.angle_beta   90.00
_cell.angle_gamma   90.00
#
_symmetry.space_group_name_H-M   'P 1'
#
loop_
_entity.id
_entity.type
_entity.pdbx_description
1 polymer ?
#
loop_
_entity_poly.entity_id
_entity_poly.type
_entity_poly.pdbx_seq_one_letter_code
_entity_poly.pdbx_strand_id
1 'polypeptide(L)'
;MCIFSFFAALVAFPMTKYKYDYSRLKMEQVINALNGALSFAYDNILSIAMMILLIAAGIFLTVRTGFFQFRKFGYVIKNTLGKLFNKNMHKQDKGSVSPFQAVTTALAGTIGTGSIAGVATALVLGGPGAVFWMWVSALFGMVTKYSEIVLALKFREKNESGAYIGGPMYYIKNGLGVKWLAAVFAAFAMIACIGTGNATQSNSISGVLDLNFNVAPWITGLVLTAIVAVVIIGGVKRIATVNEKLVPVMAIFFILSSIIALVMNATKIPGAFALIFKEAFNFKSAFGGVAGYGILSAMRYGVGRGVFSNEAGLGSAPIAHSASSTEDPVKQGVWGVFEVFITTIIICTMSAVVILTSDIYTLAFNAGTTPAVSGAALSSAAFNETLPFVGGIGVAISTVFFALSTILGWAYYGEISVGYLFKNHSKLAINIYRIVYVAFVFIGAIAEINTVWLIADCFNALMALPNLVALIALSGLVVKITRDHFAKDKVS
;
A
#
# COMPACT_ATOMS: atom_id res chain seq x y z
N MET A 1 -1.43 11.83 22.75
CA MET A 1 -2.79 11.34 23.01
C MET A 1 -3.21 10.27 22.02
N CYS A 2 -3.15 10.48 20.68
CA CYS A 2 -3.47 9.45 19.67
C CYS A 2 -2.64 8.15 19.76
N ILE A 3 -1.34 8.23 20.10
CA ILE A 3 -0.47 7.06 20.25
C ILE A 3 -0.89 6.18 21.44
N PHE A 4 -1.27 6.80 22.56
CA PHE A 4 -1.73 6.07 23.75
C PHE A 4 -3.09 5.40 23.52
N SER A 5 -3.97 6.05 22.77
CA SER A 5 -5.27 5.48 22.35
C SER A 5 -5.12 4.33 21.39
N PHE A 6 -4.14 4.40 20.49
CA PHE A 6 -3.72 3.33 19.60
C PHE A 6 -3.30 2.07 20.37
N PHE A 7 -2.44 2.24 21.38
CA PHE A 7 -2.01 1.14 22.24
C PHE A 7 -3.16 0.58 23.09
N ALA A 8 -4.00 1.45 23.64
CA ALA A 8 -5.12 1.03 24.50
C ALA A 8 -6.21 0.26 23.71
N ALA A 9 -6.56 0.70 22.51
CA ALA A 9 -7.56 0.04 21.66
C ALA A 9 -7.10 -1.34 21.20
N LEU A 10 -5.80 -1.51 20.88
CA LEU A 10 -5.24 -2.77 20.43
C LEU A 10 -4.95 -3.77 21.55
N VAL A 11 -4.64 -3.32 22.75
CA VAL A 11 -4.29 -4.20 23.90
C VAL A 11 -5.53 -4.63 24.71
N ALA A 12 -6.61 -3.85 24.70
CA ALA A 12 -7.80 -4.14 25.54
C ALA A 12 -8.69 -5.27 25.01
N PHE A 13 -8.56 -5.66 23.75
CA PHE A 13 -9.50 -6.57 23.10
C PHE A 13 -9.37 -8.09 23.41
N PRO A 14 -8.18 -8.68 23.67
CA PRO A 14 -8.08 -10.15 23.85
C PRO A 14 -8.58 -10.70 25.18
N MET A 15 -8.97 -9.84 26.15
CA MET A 15 -9.28 -10.28 27.52
C MET A 15 -10.77 -10.62 27.76
N THR A 16 -11.56 -10.93 26.74
CA THR A 16 -13.03 -10.96 26.79
C THR A 16 -13.69 -12.19 27.41
N LYS A 17 -13.03 -13.02 28.19
CA LYS A 17 -13.68 -14.21 28.76
C LYS A 17 -13.95 -14.21 30.28
N TYR A 18 -13.60 -13.19 31.05
CA TYR A 18 -13.83 -13.19 32.50
C TYR A 18 -14.34 -11.87 33.09
N LYS A 19 -15.47 -11.99 33.79
CA LYS A 19 -16.15 -11.08 34.76
C LYS A 19 -16.42 -9.62 34.38
N TYR A 20 -17.70 -9.24 34.53
CA TYR A 20 -18.19 -7.86 34.51
C TYR A 20 -17.44 -6.99 35.53
N ASP A 21 -16.59 -6.08 34.98
CA ASP A 21 -15.88 -5.09 35.79
C ASP A 21 -16.18 -3.69 35.25
N TYR A 22 -16.51 -2.76 36.15
CA TYR A 22 -16.85 -1.36 35.85
C TYR A 22 -15.71 -0.59 35.14
N SER A 23 -14.47 -0.98 35.40
CA SER A 23 -13.28 -0.45 34.72
C SER A 23 -13.27 -0.78 33.23
N ARG A 24 -13.79 -1.95 32.85
CA ARG A 24 -13.88 -2.44 31.48
C ARG A 24 -14.92 -1.68 30.67
N LEU A 25 -16.11 -1.47 31.22
CA LEU A 25 -17.17 -0.68 30.58
C LEU A 25 -16.71 0.76 30.30
N LYS A 26 -15.98 1.38 31.22
CA LYS A 26 -15.36 2.70 31.00
C LYS A 26 -14.30 2.64 29.87
N MET A 27 -13.49 1.60 29.82
CA MET A 27 -12.46 1.45 28.78
C MET A 27 -13.09 1.25 27.40
N GLU A 28 -14.12 0.41 27.29
CA GLU A 28 -14.89 0.22 26.05
C GLU A 28 -15.58 1.52 25.59
N GLN A 29 -16.15 2.29 26.49
CA GLN A 29 -16.73 3.60 26.17
C GLN A 29 -15.68 4.59 25.65
N VAL A 30 -14.50 4.64 26.26
CA VAL A 30 -13.40 5.50 25.80
C VAL A 30 -12.90 5.05 24.42
N ILE A 31 -12.73 3.75 24.20
CA ILE A 31 -12.31 3.19 22.91
C ILE A 31 -13.35 3.52 21.83
N ASN A 32 -14.63 3.31 22.10
CA ASN A 32 -15.71 3.61 21.15
C ASN A 32 -15.80 5.12 20.85
N ALA A 33 -15.64 5.97 21.85
CA ALA A 33 -15.61 7.42 21.65
C ALA A 33 -14.41 7.88 20.82
N LEU A 34 -13.24 7.28 21.04
CA LEU A 34 -12.02 7.54 20.25
C LEU A 34 -12.13 7.04 18.81
N ASN A 35 -12.65 5.84 18.61
CA ASN A 35 -12.92 5.30 17.27
C ASN A 35 -13.95 6.18 16.55
N GLY A 36 -15.00 6.63 17.22
CA GLY A 36 -15.98 7.55 16.67
C GLY A 36 -15.37 8.90 16.27
N ALA A 37 -14.53 9.49 17.11
CA ALA A 37 -13.85 10.74 16.79
C ALA A 37 -12.81 10.60 15.64
N LEU A 38 -12.06 9.50 15.61
CA LEU A 38 -11.12 9.21 14.53
C LEU A 38 -11.85 8.95 13.21
N SER A 39 -12.95 8.19 13.25
CA SER A 39 -13.78 7.94 12.08
C SER A 39 -14.38 9.24 11.55
N PHE A 40 -14.93 10.08 12.42
CA PHE A 40 -15.46 11.38 12.02
C PHE A 40 -14.37 12.26 11.37
N ALA A 41 -13.20 12.35 11.97
CA ALA A 41 -12.09 13.15 11.45
C ALA A 41 -11.57 12.60 10.11
N TYR A 42 -11.44 11.29 10.00
CA TYR A 42 -11.03 10.65 8.75
C TYR A 42 -12.09 10.81 7.67
N ASP A 43 -13.34 10.45 7.98
CA ASP A 43 -14.42 10.41 7.01
C ASP A 43 -14.81 11.79 6.47
N ASN A 44 -14.78 12.81 7.29
CA ASN A 44 -15.25 14.14 6.91
C ASN A 44 -14.14 15.12 6.53
N ILE A 45 -12.89 14.88 6.94
CA ILE A 45 -11.80 15.83 6.72
C ILE A 45 -10.64 15.19 5.97
N LEU A 46 -9.98 14.18 6.56
CA LEU A 46 -8.71 13.68 6.05
C LEU A 46 -8.86 12.97 4.71
N SER A 47 -9.85 12.10 4.55
CA SER A 47 -10.01 11.31 3.32
C SER A 47 -10.36 12.18 2.10
N ILE A 48 -11.21 13.20 2.29
CA ILE A 48 -11.59 14.13 1.21
C ILE A 48 -10.40 15.04 0.87
N ALA A 49 -9.74 15.62 1.89
CA ALA A 49 -8.56 16.44 1.68
C ALA A 49 -7.45 15.66 0.98
N MET A 50 -7.19 14.43 1.39
CA MET A 50 -6.18 13.57 0.78
C MET A 50 -6.52 13.19 -0.66
N MET A 51 -7.78 12.83 -0.95
CA MET A 51 -8.24 12.57 -2.31
C MET A 51 -7.94 13.76 -3.23
N ILE A 52 -8.33 14.96 -2.81
CA ILE A 52 -8.12 16.19 -3.59
C ILE A 52 -6.62 16.48 -3.76
N LEU A 53 -5.83 16.41 -2.69
CA LEU A 53 -4.40 16.73 -2.72
C LEU A 53 -3.61 15.72 -3.57
N LEU A 54 -3.89 14.44 -3.48
CA LEU A 54 -3.23 13.39 -4.26
C LEU A 54 -3.49 13.57 -5.76
N ILE A 55 -4.75 13.78 -6.14
CA ILE A 55 -5.12 13.99 -7.55
C ILE A 55 -4.55 15.32 -8.05
N ALA A 56 -4.68 16.40 -7.29
CA ALA A 56 -4.16 17.72 -7.68
C ALA A 56 -2.63 17.72 -7.82
N ALA A 57 -1.89 17.12 -6.88
CA ALA A 57 -0.45 16.96 -6.97
C ALA A 57 -0.04 16.09 -8.18
N GLY A 58 -0.76 15.00 -8.43
CA GLY A 58 -0.52 14.12 -9.57
C GLY A 58 -0.77 14.83 -10.91
N ILE A 59 -1.87 15.60 -11.03
CA ILE A 59 -2.13 16.44 -12.22
C ILE A 59 -1.04 17.49 -12.39
N PHE A 60 -0.69 18.21 -11.34
CA PHE A 60 0.36 19.22 -11.36
C PHE A 60 1.69 18.63 -11.83
N LEU A 61 2.14 17.52 -11.27
CA LEU A 61 3.37 16.83 -11.67
C LEU A 61 3.27 16.30 -13.11
N THR A 62 2.13 15.79 -13.53
CA THR A 62 1.90 15.35 -14.92
C THR A 62 2.13 16.49 -15.92
N VAL A 63 1.53 17.66 -15.66
CA VAL A 63 1.71 18.85 -16.53
C VAL A 63 3.16 19.33 -16.47
N ARG A 64 3.74 19.45 -15.28
CA ARG A 64 5.13 19.91 -15.08
C ARG A 64 6.18 19.04 -15.76
N THR A 65 5.97 17.73 -15.78
CA THR A 65 6.88 16.76 -16.44
C THR A 65 6.56 16.54 -17.91
N GLY A 66 5.56 17.25 -18.45
CA GLY A 66 5.14 17.16 -19.86
C GLY A 66 4.54 15.79 -20.18
N PHE A 67 3.65 15.28 -19.32
CA PHE A 67 2.96 14.00 -19.48
C PHE A 67 3.93 12.81 -19.60
N PHE A 68 4.98 12.82 -18.77
CA PHE A 68 6.07 11.85 -18.79
C PHE A 68 5.59 10.40 -18.83
N GLN A 69 4.66 10.01 -17.95
CA GLN A 69 4.15 8.65 -17.81
C GLN A 69 3.48 8.12 -19.09
N PHE A 70 2.94 9.01 -19.94
CA PHE A 70 2.35 8.63 -21.22
C PHE A 70 3.36 8.69 -22.36
N ARG A 71 4.06 9.83 -22.50
CA ARG A 71 5.00 10.06 -23.61
C ARG A 71 6.22 9.15 -23.59
N LYS A 72 6.64 8.72 -22.41
CA LYS A 72 7.81 7.86 -22.21
C LYS A 72 7.46 6.44 -21.75
N PHE A 73 6.20 6.03 -21.88
CA PHE A 73 5.77 4.71 -21.42
C PHE A 73 6.53 3.57 -22.11
N GLY A 74 6.79 3.67 -23.40
CA GLY A 74 7.64 2.71 -24.13
C GLY A 74 9.07 2.64 -23.55
N TYR A 75 9.65 3.79 -23.16
CA TYR A 75 10.94 3.83 -22.45
C TYR A 75 10.86 3.16 -21.08
N VAL A 76 9.76 3.37 -20.34
CA VAL A 76 9.51 2.70 -19.05
C VAL A 76 9.53 1.19 -19.25
N ILE A 77 8.70 0.64 -20.13
CA ILE A 77 8.63 -0.82 -20.38
C ILE A 77 9.99 -1.40 -20.81
N LYS A 78 10.70 -0.73 -21.72
CA LYS A 78 12.03 -1.17 -22.17
C LYS A 78 13.05 -1.20 -21.03
N ASN A 79 13.01 -0.22 -20.09
CA ASN A 79 13.97 -0.10 -19.00
C ASN A 79 13.53 -0.78 -17.69
N THR A 80 12.34 -1.36 -17.66
CA THR A 80 11.84 -2.20 -16.56
C THR A 80 11.74 -3.65 -17.00
N LEU A 81 10.65 -4.09 -17.61
CA LEU A 81 10.46 -5.47 -18.06
C LEU A 81 11.57 -5.95 -19.00
N GLY A 82 12.00 -5.11 -19.94
CA GLY A 82 13.07 -5.43 -20.87
C GLY A 82 14.44 -5.65 -20.24
N LYS A 83 14.62 -5.24 -18.98
CA LYS A 83 15.89 -5.38 -18.23
C LYS A 83 15.81 -6.35 -17.05
N LEU A 84 14.65 -6.96 -16.78
CA LEU A 84 14.48 -7.88 -15.64
C LEU A 84 15.53 -8.98 -15.59
N PHE A 85 15.92 -9.53 -16.75
CA PHE A 85 16.92 -10.60 -16.86
C PHE A 85 18.35 -10.10 -17.11
N ASN A 86 18.58 -8.78 -17.03
CA ASN A 86 19.91 -8.22 -17.22
C ASN A 86 20.78 -8.44 -15.97
N LYS A 87 21.98 -9.01 -16.15
CA LYS A 87 22.93 -9.28 -15.07
C LYS A 87 23.27 -8.03 -14.23
N ASN A 88 23.23 -6.83 -14.84
CA ASN A 88 23.50 -5.58 -14.11
C ASN A 88 22.42 -5.23 -13.08
N MET A 89 21.20 -5.74 -13.23
CA MET A 89 20.13 -5.55 -12.22
C MET A 89 20.40 -6.31 -10.92
N HIS A 90 21.24 -7.34 -10.95
CA HIS A 90 21.59 -8.17 -9.79
C HIS A 90 22.96 -7.83 -9.17
N LYS A 91 23.70 -6.84 -9.74
CA LYS A 91 24.97 -6.40 -9.17
C LYS A 91 24.74 -5.60 -7.90
N GLN A 92 25.49 -5.93 -6.87
CA GLN A 92 25.50 -5.22 -5.58
C GLN A 92 26.85 -4.54 -5.38
N ASP A 93 26.82 -3.28 -4.95
CA ASP A 93 27.98 -2.60 -4.37
C ASP A 93 28.07 -2.88 -2.88
N LYS A 94 29.29 -2.74 -2.30
CA LYS A 94 29.49 -2.91 -0.85
C LYS A 94 28.54 -1.99 -0.08
N GLY A 95 27.69 -2.60 0.78
CA GLY A 95 26.76 -1.87 1.65
C GLY A 95 25.38 -1.57 1.08
N SER A 96 25.16 -1.60 -0.25
CA SER A 96 23.87 -1.37 -0.90
C SER A 96 23.15 -2.67 -1.26
N VAL A 97 21.88 -2.57 -1.68
CA VAL A 97 21.13 -3.67 -2.31
C VAL A 97 21.19 -3.53 -3.82
N SER A 98 21.00 -4.63 -4.56
CA SER A 98 20.94 -4.55 -6.02
C SER A 98 19.73 -3.74 -6.49
N PRO A 99 19.77 -3.17 -7.71
CA PRO A 99 18.60 -2.48 -8.27
C PRO A 99 17.34 -3.35 -8.26
N PHE A 100 17.47 -4.63 -8.58
CA PHE A 100 16.37 -5.59 -8.56
C PHE A 100 15.83 -5.84 -7.14
N GLN A 101 16.70 -5.99 -6.14
CA GLN A 101 16.30 -6.11 -4.74
C GLN A 101 15.58 -4.87 -4.20
N ALA A 102 16.02 -3.67 -4.60
CA ALA A 102 15.34 -2.43 -4.23
C ALA A 102 13.93 -2.35 -4.84
N VAL A 103 13.80 -2.71 -6.12
CA VAL A 103 12.52 -2.76 -6.82
C VAL A 103 11.59 -3.81 -6.21
N THR A 104 12.07 -5.04 -5.99
CA THR A 104 11.24 -6.09 -5.40
C THR A 104 10.85 -5.78 -3.96
N THR A 105 11.69 -5.08 -3.20
CA THR A 105 11.33 -4.60 -1.85
C THR A 105 10.25 -3.52 -1.91
N ALA A 106 10.31 -2.60 -2.87
CA ALA A 106 9.26 -1.60 -3.09
C ALA A 106 7.96 -2.25 -3.61
N LEU A 107 8.07 -3.20 -4.56
CA LEU A 107 6.92 -3.99 -5.03
C LEU A 107 6.30 -4.84 -3.93
N ALA A 108 7.10 -5.35 -2.99
CA ALA A 108 6.60 -6.06 -1.82
C ALA A 108 5.69 -5.18 -0.96
N GLY A 109 6.06 -3.91 -0.76
CA GLY A 109 5.23 -2.94 -0.08
C GLY A 109 3.94 -2.63 -0.86
N THR A 110 4.05 -2.50 -2.17
CA THR A 110 3.01 -2.03 -3.08
C THR A 110 2.04 -3.16 -3.49
N ILE A 111 2.53 -4.36 -3.84
CA ILE A 111 1.70 -5.54 -4.14
C ILE A 111 1.37 -6.25 -2.82
N GLY A 112 0.58 -5.60 -1.98
CA GLY A 112 0.11 -6.13 -0.71
C GLY A 112 -1.37 -6.51 -0.75
N THR A 113 -1.97 -6.63 0.43
CA THR A 113 -3.41 -6.88 0.57
C THR A 113 -4.27 -5.76 -0.02
N GLY A 114 -3.70 -4.58 -0.30
CA GLY A 114 -4.38 -3.49 -1.00
C GLY A 114 -4.94 -3.89 -2.35
N SER A 115 -4.23 -4.76 -3.08
CA SER A 115 -4.66 -5.25 -4.40
C SER A 115 -5.73 -6.35 -4.33
N ILE A 116 -5.97 -6.95 -3.17
CA ILE A 116 -6.97 -8.01 -2.93
C ILE A 116 -8.06 -7.45 -2.01
N ALA A 117 -7.76 -7.26 -0.72
CA ALA A 117 -8.69 -6.77 0.29
C ALA A 117 -9.09 -5.30 0.06
N GLY A 118 -8.15 -4.46 -0.37
CA GLY A 118 -8.41 -3.05 -0.65
C GLY A 118 -9.39 -2.86 -1.81
N VAL A 119 -9.25 -3.64 -2.89
CA VAL A 119 -10.18 -3.63 -4.03
C VAL A 119 -11.58 -4.08 -3.61
N ALA A 120 -11.68 -5.18 -2.86
CA ALA A 120 -12.95 -5.64 -2.33
C ALA A 120 -13.62 -4.60 -1.42
N THR A 121 -12.84 -3.94 -0.56
CA THR A 121 -13.31 -2.84 0.28
C THR A 121 -13.77 -1.63 -0.56
N ALA A 122 -13.04 -1.28 -1.63
CA ALA A 122 -13.45 -0.22 -2.55
C ALA A 122 -14.80 -0.50 -3.21
N LEU A 123 -15.02 -1.76 -3.63
CA LEU A 123 -16.27 -2.20 -4.22
C LEU A 123 -17.43 -2.20 -3.21
N VAL A 124 -17.19 -2.61 -1.97
CA VAL A 124 -18.22 -2.63 -0.92
C VAL A 124 -18.62 -1.22 -0.47
N LEU A 125 -17.65 -0.31 -0.29
CA LEU A 125 -17.89 1.03 0.26
C LEU A 125 -18.10 2.10 -0.81
N GLY A 126 -17.52 1.95 -1.98
CA GLY A 126 -17.59 2.92 -3.09
C GLY A 126 -18.36 2.44 -4.31
N GLY A 127 -18.83 1.18 -4.31
CA GLY A 127 -19.49 0.56 -5.44
C GLY A 127 -18.58 0.26 -6.63
N PRO A 128 -19.12 -0.28 -7.73
CA PRO A 128 -18.36 -0.62 -8.93
C PRO A 128 -17.58 0.56 -9.53
N GLY A 129 -18.13 1.77 -9.44
CA GLY A 129 -17.50 3.01 -9.92
C GLY A 129 -16.18 3.35 -9.24
N ALA A 130 -15.91 2.83 -8.05
CA ALA A 130 -14.64 3.03 -7.34
C ALA A 130 -13.45 2.52 -8.16
N VAL A 131 -13.62 1.46 -8.96
CA VAL A 131 -12.55 0.91 -9.81
C VAL A 131 -12.09 1.93 -10.87
N PHE A 132 -13.02 2.66 -11.48
CA PHE A 132 -12.67 3.74 -12.41
C PHE A 132 -11.81 4.81 -11.73
N TRP A 133 -12.16 5.21 -10.51
CA TRP A 133 -11.40 6.23 -9.77
C TRP A 133 -10.07 5.70 -9.24
N MET A 134 -9.93 4.39 -9.02
CA MET A 134 -8.63 3.74 -8.82
C MET A 134 -7.74 3.91 -10.05
N TRP A 135 -8.26 3.72 -11.27
CA TRP A 135 -7.50 3.93 -12.51
C TRP A 135 -7.06 5.39 -12.67
N VAL A 136 -7.98 6.33 -12.40
CA VAL A 136 -7.66 7.77 -12.44
C VAL A 136 -6.54 8.10 -11.46
N SER A 137 -6.61 7.60 -10.23
CA SER A 137 -5.55 7.81 -9.24
C SER A 137 -4.21 7.21 -9.67
N ALA A 138 -4.22 6.04 -10.30
CA ALA A 138 -3.02 5.39 -10.80
C ALA A 138 -2.37 6.15 -11.96
N LEU A 139 -3.16 6.66 -12.92
CA LEU A 139 -2.65 7.43 -14.05
C LEU A 139 -1.86 8.66 -13.59
N PHE A 140 -2.34 9.36 -12.56
CA PHE A 140 -1.62 10.49 -11.96
C PHE A 140 -0.59 10.04 -10.92
N GLY A 141 -0.83 8.93 -10.25
CA GLY A 141 0.08 8.32 -9.29
C GLY A 141 1.41 7.86 -9.91
N MET A 142 1.40 7.44 -11.17
CA MET A 142 2.62 7.01 -11.90
C MET A 142 3.71 8.08 -11.86
N VAL A 143 3.39 9.32 -12.20
CA VAL A 143 4.38 10.41 -12.21
C VAL A 143 4.69 10.90 -10.80
N THR A 144 3.74 10.81 -9.88
CA THR A 144 3.96 11.12 -8.48
C THR A 144 5.04 10.20 -7.92
N LYS A 145 4.86 8.88 -8.05
CA LYS A 145 5.83 7.88 -7.58
C LYS A 145 7.18 7.99 -8.30
N TYR A 146 7.18 8.28 -9.60
CA TYR A 146 8.39 8.61 -10.35
C TYR A 146 9.16 9.76 -9.69
N SER A 147 8.47 10.86 -9.39
CA SER A 147 9.05 12.05 -8.79
C SER A 147 9.62 11.79 -7.40
N GLU A 148 8.91 11.01 -6.57
CA GLU A 148 9.37 10.56 -5.26
C GLU A 148 10.69 9.82 -5.35
N ILE A 149 10.80 8.86 -6.26
CA ILE A 149 12.00 8.03 -6.41
C ILE A 149 13.17 8.85 -6.95
N VAL A 150 12.93 9.72 -7.95
CA VAL A 150 13.96 10.61 -8.47
C VAL A 150 14.55 11.50 -7.37
N LEU A 151 13.70 12.10 -6.53
CA LEU A 151 14.15 12.93 -5.42
C LEU A 151 14.86 12.11 -4.34
N ALA A 152 14.35 10.93 -4.02
CA ALA A 152 14.96 10.07 -3.01
C ALA A 152 16.38 9.63 -3.38
N LEU A 153 16.63 9.29 -4.64
CA LEU A 153 17.98 8.97 -5.11
C LEU A 153 18.88 10.21 -5.16
N LYS A 154 18.33 11.35 -5.53
CA LYS A 154 19.09 12.60 -5.60
C LYS A 154 19.61 13.07 -4.24
N PHE A 155 18.80 12.87 -3.18
CA PHE A 155 19.08 13.38 -1.83
C PHE A 155 19.39 12.26 -0.80
N ARG A 156 19.64 11.04 -1.26
CA ARG A 156 20.05 9.96 -0.36
C ARG A 156 21.39 10.23 0.29
N GLU A 157 21.58 9.68 1.46
CA GLU A 157 22.81 9.74 2.24
C GLU A 157 23.41 8.33 2.40
N LYS A 158 24.64 8.22 2.90
CA LYS A 158 25.23 6.95 3.35
C LYS A 158 25.18 6.91 4.87
N ASN A 159 24.78 5.78 5.42
CA ASN A 159 24.85 5.54 6.86
C ASN A 159 26.27 5.11 7.29
N GLU A 160 26.48 4.89 8.59
CA GLU A 160 27.77 4.47 9.16
C GLU A 160 28.34 3.17 8.53
N SER A 161 27.48 2.29 8.03
CA SER A 161 27.90 1.04 7.36
C SER A 161 28.17 1.21 5.86
N GLY A 162 28.05 2.43 5.31
CA GLY A 162 28.22 2.75 3.89
C GLY A 162 27.01 2.42 3.02
N ALA A 163 25.90 1.96 3.61
CA ALA A 163 24.66 1.69 2.89
C ALA A 163 23.92 2.97 2.54
N TYR A 164 23.31 3.02 1.35
CA TYR A 164 22.44 4.13 0.95
C TYR A 164 21.14 4.11 1.75
N ILE A 165 20.76 5.27 2.28
CA ILE A 165 19.52 5.53 2.98
C ILE A 165 18.89 6.81 2.42
N GLY A 166 17.57 6.83 2.25
CA GLY A 166 16.87 7.97 1.65
C GLY A 166 15.38 7.88 1.90
N GLY A 167 14.63 8.68 1.16
CA GLY A 167 13.18 8.81 1.27
C GLY A 167 12.77 10.25 1.53
N PRO A 168 11.48 10.53 1.77
CA PRO A 168 10.96 11.88 1.91
C PRO A 168 11.66 12.71 2.98
N MET A 169 11.97 12.12 4.14
CA MET A 169 12.66 12.83 5.21
C MET A 169 14.01 13.41 4.75
N TYR A 170 14.69 12.76 3.81
CA TYR A 170 15.99 13.22 3.28
C TYR A 170 15.83 14.33 2.23
N TYR A 171 14.89 14.21 1.28
CA TYR A 171 14.71 15.30 0.32
C TYR A 171 13.95 16.51 0.90
N ILE A 172 13.11 16.33 1.94
CA ILE A 172 12.55 17.44 2.71
C ILE A 172 13.68 18.17 3.46
N LYS A 173 14.56 17.44 4.13
CA LYS A 173 15.68 18.01 4.88
C LYS A 173 16.69 18.68 3.94
N ASN A 174 17.17 17.97 2.90
CA ASN A 174 18.31 18.39 2.08
C ASN A 174 17.87 19.19 0.83
N GLY A 175 16.65 18.97 0.33
CA GLY A 175 16.11 19.66 -0.84
C GLY A 175 15.35 20.92 -0.49
N LEU A 176 14.48 20.88 0.52
CA LEU A 176 13.73 22.06 0.99
C LEU A 176 14.42 22.82 2.13
N GLY A 177 15.33 22.19 2.86
CA GLY A 177 15.95 22.76 4.05
C GLY A 177 15.08 22.73 5.32
N VAL A 178 13.88 22.11 5.26
CA VAL A 178 12.87 22.16 6.33
C VAL A 178 12.96 20.95 7.24
N LYS A 179 13.86 21.00 8.23
CA LYS A 179 14.17 19.88 9.13
C LYS A 179 12.98 19.40 9.97
N TRP A 180 12.13 20.32 10.46
CA TRP A 180 10.97 19.95 11.27
C TRP A 180 9.94 19.16 10.47
N LEU A 181 9.70 19.53 9.20
CA LEU A 181 8.75 18.83 8.33
C LEU A 181 9.25 17.42 7.98
N ALA A 182 10.58 17.26 7.82
CA ALA A 182 11.21 15.97 7.64
C ALA A 182 11.02 15.05 8.85
N ALA A 183 11.14 15.60 10.08
CA ALA A 183 10.89 14.86 11.32
C ALA A 183 9.40 14.48 11.46
N VAL A 184 8.47 15.36 11.10
CA VAL A 184 7.03 15.07 11.07
C VAL A 184 6.70 13.94 10.11
N PHE A 185 7.26 13.97 8.88
CA PHE A 185 7.12 12.86 7.95
C PHE A 185 7.61 11.54 8.57
N ALA A 186 8.83 11.53 9.10
CA ALA A 186 9.43 10.33 9.66
C ALA A 186 8.64 9.77 10.86
N ALA A 187 8.07 10.64 11.70
CA ALA A 187 7.24 10.23 12.83
C ALA A 187 5.93 9.56 12.35
N PHE A 188 5.24 10.16 11.39
CA PHE A 188 4.03 9.57 10.83
C PHE A 188 4.32 8.29 10.03
N ALA A 189 5.42 8.24 9.28
CA ALA A 189 5.86 7.04 8.56
C ALA A 189 6.14 5.88 9.52
N MET A 190 6.83 6.14 10.64
CA MET A 190 7.11 5.13 11.66
C MET A 190 5.82 4.48 12.18
N ILE A 191 4.77 5.27 12.42
CA ILE A 191 3.48 4.79 12.94
C ILE A 191 2.67 4.12 11.82
N ALA A 192 2.63 4.72 10.63
CA ALA A 192 1.95 4.15 9.47
C ALA A 192 2.48 2.75 9.12
N CYS A 193 3.79 2.51 9.30
CA CYS A 193 4.39 1.19 9.09
C CYS A 193 3.79 0.12 10.03
N ILE A 194 3.45 0.49 11.26
CA ILE A 194 2.82 -0.44 12.22
C ILE A 194 1.34 -0.70 11.83
N GLY A 195 0.62 0.31 11.37
CA GLY A 195 -0.78 0.17 10.94
C GLY A 195 -0.89 -0.50 9.57
N THR A 196 -0.51 0.25 8.52
CA THR A 196 -0.68 -0.13 7.11
C THR A 196 0.21 -1.29 6.69
N GLY A 197 1.49 -1.22 7.06
CA GLY A 197 2.48 -2.20 6.63
C GLY A 197 2.45 -3.49 7.43
N ASN A 198 1.81 -3.52 8.60
CA ASN A 198 1.85 -4.65 9.51
C ASN A 198 0.46 -5.11 9.93
N ALA A 199 -0.27 -4.34 10.74
CA ALA A 199 -1.53 -4.80 11.35
C ALA A 199 -2.62 -5.10 10.32
N THR A 200 -2.80 -4.29 9.26
CA THR A 200 -3.76 -4.58 8.19
C THR A 200 -3.38 -5.84 7.40
N GLN A 201 -2.08 -6.07 7.23
CA GLN A 201 -1.58 -7.22 6.49
C GLN A 201 -1.79 -8.52 7.28
N SER A 202 -1.37 -8.54 8.54
CA SER A 202 -1.55 -9.71 9.43
C SER A 202 -3.03 -10.03 9.68
N ASN A 203 -3.88 -9.00 9.80
CA ASN A 203 -5.33 -9.16 9.90
C ASN A 203 -5.93 -9.81 8.64
N SER A 204 -5.50 -9.36 7.46
CA SER A 204 -5.97 -9.92 6.19
C SER A 204 -5.56 -11.38 6.02
N ILE A 205 -4.33 -11.77 6.41
CA ILE A 205 -3.90 -13.18 6.41
C ILE A 205 -4.78 -13.99 7.35
N SER A 206 -4.96 -13.50 8.58
CA SER A 206 -5.76 -14.16 9.60
C SER A 206 -7.20 -14.42 9.12
N GLY A 207 -7.86 -13.39 8.57
CA GLY A 207 -9.23 -13.51 8.08
C GLY A 207 -9.39 -14.50 6.92
N VAL A 208 -8.43 -14.56 6.00
CA VAL A 208 -8.49 -15.51 4.87
C VAL A 208 -8.19 -16.94 5.31
N LEU A 209 -7.27 -17.14 6.25
CA LEU A 209 -6.95 -18.48 6.77
C LEU A 209 -8.07 -19.02 7.66
N ASP A 210 -8.73 -18.15 8.43
CA ASP A 210 -9.91 -18.52 9.20
C ASP A 210 -11.05 -18.96 8.26
N LEU A 211 -11.37 -18.14 7.24
CA LEU A 211 -12.44 -18.44 6.28
C LEU A 211 -12.24 -19.74 5.50
N ASN A 212 -11.02 -20.01 5.00
CA ASN A 212 -10.78 -21.13 4.09
C ASN A 212 -10.33 -22.41 4.79
N PHE A 213 -9.68 -22.30 5.96
CA PHE A 213 -9.05 -23.43 6.64
C PHE A 213 -9.46 -23.57 8.12
N ASN A 214 -10.33 -22.67 8.59
CA ASN A 214 -10.80 -22.65 9.99
C ASN A 214 -9.63 -22.53 11.00
N VAL A 215 -8.56 -21.82 10.61
CA VAL A 215 -7.40 -21.59 11.46
C VAL A 215 -7.66 -20.38 12.35
N ALA A 216 -7.69 -20.63 13.67
CA ALA A 216 -7.96 -19.55 14.63
C ALA A 216 -6.97 -18.40 14.48
N PRO A 217 -7.43 -17.11 14.52
CA PRO A 217 -6.61 -15.92 14.30
C PRO A 217 -5.33 -15.84 15.15
N TRP A 218 -5.39 -16.30 16.40
CA TRP A 218 -4.23 -16.30 17.31
C TRP A 218 -3.12 -17.27 16.86
N ILE A 219 -3.47 -18.41 16.24
CA ILE A 219 -2.49 -19.37 15.70
C ILE A 219 -1.77 -18.73 14.53
N THR A 220 -2.53 -18.13 13.59
CA THR A 220 -1.98 -17.38 12.47
C THR A 220 -1.06 -16.28 12.96
N GLY A 221 -1.50 -15.48 13.95
CA GLY A 221 -0.71 -14.41 14.55
C GLY A 221 0.61 -14.91 15.14
N LEU A 222 0.61 -16.03 15.87
CA LEU A 222 1.81 -16.62 16.47
C LEU A 222 2.83 -17.07 15.41
N VAL A 223 2.35 -17.80 14.40
CA VAL A 223 3.19 -18.31 13.30
C VAL A 223 3.80 -17.16 12.50
N LEU A 224 2.99 -16.15 12.12
CA LEU A 224 3.47 -14.98 11.40
C LEU A 224 4.50 -14.19 12.22
N THR A 225 4.25 -14.00 13.51
CA THR A 225 5.18 -13.31 14.43
C THR A 225 6.53 -13.99 14.44
N ALA A 226 6.56 -15.32 14.53
CA ALA A 226 7.81 -16.09 14.50
C ALA A 226 8.56 -15.93 13.17
N ILE A 227 7.85 -16.06 12.03
CA ILE A 227 8.45 -15.91 10.69
C ILE A 227 9.03 -14.51 10.50
N VAL A 228 8.23 -13.47 10.82
CA VAL A 228 8.62 -12.07 10.66
C VAL A 228 9.80 -11.72 11.56
N ALA A 229 9.83 -12.17 12.83
CA ALA A 229 10.93 -11.96 13.75
C ALA A 229 12.24 -12.51 13.19
N VAL A 230 12.25 -13.75 12.70
CA VAL A 230 13.43 -14.40 12.12
C VAL A 230 13.98 -13.61 10.94
N VAL A 231 13.11 -13.06 10.07
CA VAL A 231 13.54 -12.32 8.87
C VAL A 231 14.05 -10.93 9.24
N ILE A 232 13.33 -10.18 10.09
CA ILE A 232 13.67 -8.79 10.45
C ILE A 232 15.00 -8.70 11.22
N ILE A 233 15.32 -9.67 12.08
CA ILE A 233 16.61 -9.71 12.80
C ILE A 233 17.79 -9.66 11.82
N GLY A 234 17.67 -10.23 10.61
CA GLY A 234 18.70 -10.19 9.58
C GLY A 234 18.85 -8.84 8.85
N GLY A 235 18.00 -7.86 9.17
CA GLY A 235 18.04 -6.49 8.62
C GLY A 235 17.70 -6.41 7.13
N VAL A 236 17.96 -5.23 6.53
CA VAL A 236 17.56 -4.90 5.14
C VAL A 236 18.03 -5.90 4.10
N LYS A 237 19.22 -6.45 4.22
CA LYS A 237 19.75 -7.42 3.24
C LYS A 237 18.93 -8.71 3.23
N ARG A 238 18.54 -9.22 4.40
CA ARG A 238 17.72 -10.42 4.50
C ARG A 238 16.30 -10.17 4.01
N ILE A 239 15.70 -9.03 4.37
CA ILE A 239 14.41 -8.59 3.87
C ILE A 239 14.42 -8.51 2.34
N ALA A 240 15.43 -7.84 1.76
CA ALA A 240 15.58 -7.71 0.31
C ALA A 240 15.76 -9.07 -0.39
N THR A 241 16.55 -9.99 0.18
CA THR A 241 16.73 -11.34 -0.37
C THR A 241 15.46 -12.19 -0.32
N VAL A 242 14.65 -12.05 0.72
CA VAL A 242 13.37 -12.75 0.82
C VAL A 242 12.39 -12.19 -0.21
N ASN A 243 12.25 -10.86 -0.29
CA ASN A 243 11.34 -10.19 -1.22
C ASN A 243 11.73 -10.42 -2.68
N GLU A 244 13.04 -10.48 -2.99
CA GLU A 244 13.53 -10.77 -4.35
C GLU A 244 13.00 -12.09 -4.90
N LYS A 245 12.81 -13.09 -4.05
CA LYS A 245 12.28 -14.41 -4.42
C LYS A 245 10.75 -14.46 -4.34
N LEU A 246 10.19 -13.87 -3.30
CA LEU A 246 8.77 -13.96 -2.99
C LEU A 246 7.91 -13.17 -3.99
N VAL A 247 8.32 -11.94 -4.33
CA VAL A 247 7.52 -11.02 -5.14
C VAL A 247 7.23 -11.53 -6.55
N PRO A 248 8.21 -12.02 -7.34
CA PRO A 248 7.90 -12.56 -8.65
C PRO A 248 6.97 -13.78 -8.60
N VAL A 249 7.20 -14.69 -7.65
CA VAL A 249 6.39 -15.91 -7.49
C VAL A 249 4.94 -15.57 -7.17
N MET A 250 4.73 -14.67 -6.18
CA MET A 250 3.38 -14.29 -5.77
C MET A 250 2.63 -13.56 -6.88
N ALA A 251 3.31 -12.65 -7.60
CA ALA A 251 2.68 -11.90 -8.68
C ALA A 251 2.26 -12.81 -9.85
N ILE A 252 3.14 -13.71 -10.29
CA ILE A 252 2.84 -14.68 -11.35
C ILE A 252 1.69 -15.58 -10.92
N PHE A 253 1.72 -16.12 -9.71
CA PHE A 253 0.69 -17.01 -9.19
C PHE A 253 -0.69 -16.32 -9.17
N PHE A 254 -0.77 -15.09 -8.64
CA PHE A 254 -2.02 -14.34 -8.58
C PHE A 254 -2.54 -13.97 -9.97
N ILE A 255 -1.66 -13.52 -10.87
CA ILE A 255 -2.04 -13.16 -12.25
C ILE A 255 -2.58 -14.38 -12.99
N LEU A 256 -1.91 -15.53 -12.89
CA LEU A 256 -2.37 -16.77 -13.54
C LEU A 256 -3.73 -17.23 -12.97
N SER A 257 -3.90 -17.23 -11.64
CA SER A 257 -5.17 -17.57 -11.02
C SER A 257 -6.30 -16.64 -11.47
N SER A 258 -6.01 -15.33 -11.56
CA SER A 258 -6.97 -14.34 -12.04
C SER A 258 -7.31 -14.51 -13.51
N ILE A 259 -6.33 -14.81 -14.38
CA ILE A 259 -6.59 -15.08 -15.81
C ILE A 259 -7.53 -16.28 -15.94
N ILE A 260 -7.27 -17.38 -15.22
CA ILE A 260 -8.13 -18.56 -15.27
C ILE A 260 -9.56 -18.21 -14.85
N ALA A 261 -9.74 -17.48 -13.74
CA ALA A 261 -11.05 -17.06 -13.27
C ALA A 261 -11.76 -16.14 -14.28
N LEU A 262 -11.06 -15.21 -14.91
CA LEU A 262 -11.60 -14.32 -15.93
C LEU A 262 -11.99 -15.06 -17.21
N VAL A 263 -11.20 -16.03 -17.65
CA VAL A 263 -11.52 -16.85 -18.84
C VAL A 263 -12.81 -17.65 -18.60
N MET A 264 -12.99 -18.20 -17.40
CA MET A 264 -14.22 -18.95 -17.06
C MET A 264 -15.46 -18.05 -17.02
N ASN A 265 -15.30 -16.77 -16.67
CA ASN A 265 -16.37 -15.77 -16.64
C ASN A 265 -16.32 -14.79 -17.83
N ALA A 266 -15.70 -15.16 -18.96
CA ALA A 266 -15.44 -14.25 -20.07
C ALA A 266 -16.69 -13.53 -20.59
N THR A 267 -17.86 -14.20 -20.61
CA THR A 267 -19.13 -13.61 -21.04
C THR A 267 -19.66 -12.51 -20.11
N LYS A 268 -19.31 -12.54 -18.82
CA LYS A 268 -19.71 -11.54 -17.82
C LYS A 268 -18.78 -10.30 -17.83
N ILE A 269 -17.57 -10.38 -18.41
CA ILE A 269 -16.56 -9.31 -18.39
C ILE A 269 -17.05 -8.00 -19.01
N PRO A 270 -17.67 -7.99 -20.22
CA PRO A 270 -18.17 -6.73 -20.80
C PRO A 270 -19.18 -6.02 -19.90
N GLY A 271 -20.07 -6.80 -19.25
CA GLY A 271 -21.03 -6.29 -18.28
C GLY A 271 -20.37 -5.66 -17.05
N ALA A 272 -19.31 -6.28 -16.53
CA ALA A 272 -18.53 -5.74 -15.40
C ALA A 272 -17.89 -4.39 -15.75
N PHE A 273 -17.26 -4.25 -16.93
CA PHE A 273 -16.71 -2.97 -17.38
C PHE A 273 -17.82 -1.93 -17.59
N ALA A 274 -18.92 -2.29 -18.25
CA ALA A 274 -20.07 -1.39 -18.42
C ALA A 274 -20.58 -0.87 -17.05
N LEU A 275 -20.65 -1.75 -16.04
CA LEU A 275 -21.06 -1.39 -14.69
C LEU A 275 -20.07 -0.42 -14.03
N ILE A 276 -18.75 -0.65 -14.16
CA ILE A 276 -17.71 0.25 -13.65
C ILE A 276 -17.90 1.66 -14.20
N PHE A 277 -18.03 1.81 -15.52
CA PHE A 277 -18.19 3.13 -16.15
C PHE A 277 -19.53 3.77 -15.81
N LYS A 278 -20.61 3.01 -15.79
CA LYS A 278 -21.94 3.51 -15.43
C LYS A 278 -21.98 4.07 -14.00
N GLU A 279 -21.43 3.31 -13.06
CA GLU A 279 -21.47 3.68 -11.63
C GLU A 279 -20.39 4.72 -11.26
N ALA A 280 -19.34 4.89 -12.07
CA ALA A 280 -18.33 5.93 -11.87
C ALA A 280 -18.90 7.36 -11.94
N PHE A 281 -19.99 7.56 -12.69
CA PHE A 281 -20.62 8.86 -12.93
C PHE A 281 -22.11 8.86 -12.54
N ASN A 282 -22.51 7.99 -11.62
CA ASN A 282 -23.89 7.89 -11.17
C ASN A 282 -24.23 9.00 -10.17
N PHE A 283 -24.86 10.07 -10.64
CA PHE A 283 -25.31 11.21 -9.83
C PHE A 283 -26.63 10.95 -9.08
N LYS A 284 -27.41 9.93 -9.47
CA LYS A 284 -28.76 9.72 -8.94
C LYS A 284 -28.81 9.25 -7.50
N SER A 285 -27.73 8.64 -7.00
CA SER A 285 -27.65 8.14 -5.63
C SER A 285 -27.48 9.22 -4.55
N ALA A 286 -27.26 10.49 -4.92
CA ALA A 286 -27.15 11.60 -3.96
C ALA A 286 -28.49 12.00 -3.32
N PHE A 287 -29.65 11.57 -3.86
CA PHE A 287 -30.97 12.04 -3.49
C PHE A 287 -31.98 11.00 -2.99
N GLY A 288 -31.61 9.73 -2.84
CA GLY A 288 -32.57 8.70 -2.43
C GLY A 288 -31.99 7.60 -1.57
N GLY A 289 -32.47 7.48 -0.36
CA GLY A 289 -32.02 6.67 0.74
C GLY A 289 -31.75 5.19 0.45
N VAL A 290 -30.99 4.59 1.39
CA VAL A 290 -30.50 3.21 1.46
C VAL A 290 -29.48 2.85 0.36
N ALA A 291 -28.20 2.76 0.72
CA ALA A 291 -27.05 2.32 -0.09
C ALA A 291 -26.75 3.13 -1.37
N GLY A 292 -26.90 4.46 -1.32
CA GLY A 292 -26.49 5.33 -2.42
C GLY A 292 -24.97 5.47 -2.51
N TYR A 293 -24.31 4.64 -3.31
CA TYR A 293 -22.95 4.89 -3.74
C TYR A 293 -22.91 6.12 -4.66
N GLY A 294 -22.79 7.32 -4.06
CA GLY A 294 -22.64 8.55 -4.85
C GLY A 294 -21.27 8.61 -5.49
N ILE A 295 -21.15 9.42 -6.54
CA ILE A 295 -19.86 9.71 -7.20
C ILE A 295 -18.77 10.06 -6.17
N LEU A 296 -19.11 10.78 -5.11
CA LEU A 296 -18.15 11.15 -4.06
C LEU A 296 -17.61 9.93 -3.31
N SER A 297 -18.48 8.96 -2.98
CA SER A 297 -18.04 7.70 -2.34
C SER A 297 -17.18 6.87 -3.28
N ALA A 298 -17.57 6.75 -4.55
CA ALA A 298 -16.78 6.06 -5.56
C ALA A 298 -15.40 6.70 -5.74
N MET A 299 -15.33 8.04 -5.84
CA MET A 299 -14.07 8.79 -5.89
C MET A 299 -13.22 8.57 -4.63
N ARG A 300 -13.82 8.76 -3.46
CA ARG A 300 -13.13 8.68 -2.17
C ARG A 300 -12.52 7.31 -1.93
N TYR A 301 -13.33 6.26 -2.04
CA TYR A 301 -12.84 4.90 -1.82
C TYR A 301 -12.00 4.39 -2.99
N GLY A 302 -12.29 4.78 -4.22
CA GLY A 302 -11.48 4.45 -5.38
C GLY A 302 -10.06 5.04 -5.29
N VAL A 303 -9.94 6.34 -5.06
CA VAL A 303 -8.65 7.01 -4.90
C VAL A 303 -7.93 6.50 -3.66
N GLY A 304 -8.62 6.43 -2.50
CA GLY A 304 -8.01 5.99 -1.24
C GLY A 304 -7.46 4.57 -1.31
N ARG A 305 -8.24 3.61 -1.81
CA ARG A 305 -7.78 2.21 -1.96
C ARG A 305 -6.79 2.03 -3.11
N GLY A 306 -6.90 2.85 -4.17
CA GLY A 306 -5.89 2.92 -5.24
C GLY A 306 -4.53 3.32 -4.70
N VAL A 307 -4.47 4.41 -3.93
CA VAL A 307 -3.22 4.88 -3.28
C VAL A 307 -2.73 3.91 -2.21
N PHE A 308 -3.62 3.31 -1.43
CA PHE A 308 -3.23 2.26 -0.49
C PHE A 308 -2.55 1.07 -1.19
N SER A 309 -3.01 0.72 -2.40
CA SER A 309 -2.42 -0.36 -3.19
C SER A 309 -1.11 0.03 -3.86
N ASN A 310 -1.00 1.23 -4.45
CA ASN A 310 0.17 1.63 -5.24
C ASN A 310 1.17 2.53 -4.51
N GLU A 311 0.85 3.00 -3.30
CA GLU A 311 1.68 3.87 -2.44
C GLU A 311 2.10 5.21 -3.07
N ALA A 312 1.56 5.61 -4.23
CA ALA A 312 1.95 6.85 -4.88
C ALA A 312 1.49 8.09 -4.08
N GLY A 313 2.41 8.95 -3.72
CA GLY A 313 2.15 10.13 -2.90
C GLY A 313 2.30 9.89 -1.39
N LEU A 314 2.45 8.64 -0.94
CA LEU A 314 2.70 8.33 0.47
C LEU A 314 4.15 8.58 0.89
N GLY A 315 5.11 8.44 -0.04
CA GLY A 315 6.53 8.58 0.26
C GLY A 315 7.17 7.32 0.88
N SER A 316 6.47 6.20 0.94
CA SER A 316 6.97 4.93 1.50
C SER A 316 7.93 4.21 0.54
N ALA A 317 7.51 3.92 -0.67
CA ALA A 317 8.30 3.20 -1.67
C ALA A 317 9.67 3.83 -2.00
N PRO A 318 9.84 5.17 -2.10
CA PRO A 318 11.14 5.78 -2.35
C PRO A 318 12.18 5.46 -1.26
N ILE A 319 11.78 5.04 -0.06
CA ILE A 319 12.71 4.59 0.99
C ILE A 319 13.44 3.31 0.53
N ALA A 320 12.72 2.32 -0.05
CA ALA A 320 13.35 1.12 -0.59
C ALA A 320 14.20 1.43 -1.82
N HIS A 321 13.70 2.23 -2.74
CA HIS A 321 14.43 2.58 -3.96
C HIS A 321 15.74 3.31 -3.69
N SER A 322 15.81 4.11 -2.63
CA SER A 322 17.01 4.84 -2.27
C SER A 322 18.18 3.94 -1.87
N ALA A 323 17.90 2.71 -1.40
CA ALA A 323 18.91 1.73 -1.03
C ALA A 323 19.61 1.06 -2.23
N SER A 324 19.08 1.25 -3.45
CA SER A 324 19.61 0.70 -4.70
C SER A 324 21.04 1.16 -4.97
N SER A 325 21.86 0.29 -5.55
CA SER A 325 23.18 0.66 -6.09
C SER A 325 23.11 1.54 -7.34
N THR A 326 21.94 1.70 -7.97
CA THR A 326 21.75 2.57 -9.15
C THR A 326 22.11 4.02 -8.84
N GLU A 327 22.97 4.62 -9.67
CA GLU A 327 23.35 6.04 -9.52
C GLU A 327 22.41 6.99 -10.26
N ASP A 328 21.77 6.53 -11.33
CA ASP A 328 20.89 7.36 -12.17
C ASP A 328 19.46 7.40 -11.59
N PRO A 329 19.01 8.60 -11.10
CA PRO A 329 17.68 8.74 -10.52
C PRO A 329 16.53 8.43 -11.50
N VAL A 330 16.71 8.70 -12.81
CA VAL A 330 15.68 8.48 -13.82
C VAL A 330 15.53 6.99 -14.10
N LYS A 331 16.65 6.25 -14.21
CA LYS A 331 16.62 4.79 -14.42
C LYS A 331 15.97 4.05 -13.25
N GLN A 332 16.10 4.54 -12.02
CA GLN A 332 15.39 3.99 -10.87
C GLN A 332 13.95 4.50 -10.81
N GLY A 333 13.72 5.77 -11.16
CA GLY A 333 12.41 6.40 -11.11
C GLY A 333 11.38 5.74 -12.04
N VAL A 334 11.78 5.26 -13.22
CA VAL A 334 10.85 4.59 -14.16
C VAL A 334 10.24 3.31 -13.59
N TRP A 335 10.90 2.68 -12.62
CA TRP A 335 10.30 1.55 -11.89
C TRP A 335 9.06 1.97 -11.11
N GLY A 336 9.02 3.18 -10.56
CA GLY A 336 7.82 3.69 -9.88
C GLY A 336 6.62 3.83 -10.82
N VAL A 337 6.84 4.25 -12.08
CA VAL A 337 5.77 4.25 -13.09
C VAL A 337 5.26 2.83 -13.34
N PHE A 338 6.18 1.90 -13.53
CA PHE A 338 5.87 0.48 -13.77
C PHE A 338 5.14 -0.17 -12.58
N GLU A 339 5.58 0.12 -11.36
CA GLU A 339 4.95 -0.40 -10.14
C GLU A 339 3.49 0.00 -10.04
N VAL A 340 3.18 1.30 -10.19
CA VAL A 340 1.79 1.78 -10.15
C VAL A 340 0.96 1.16 -11.28
N PHE A 341 1.54 1.02 -12.48
CA PHE A 341 0.87 0.39 -13.60
C PHE A 341 0.52 -1.08 -13.30
N ILE A 342 1.50 -1.87 -12.87
CA ILE A 342 1.26 -3.31 -12.64
C ILE A 342 0.32 -3.55 -11.45
N THR A 343 0.46 -2.78 -10.38
CA THR A 343 -0.35 -3.00 -9.16
C THR A 343 -1.78 -2.55 -9.35
N THR A 344 -2.02 -1.35 -9.87
CA THR A 344 -3.38 -0.79 -9.92
C THR A 344 -4.06 -1.05 -11.26
N ILE A 345 -3.39 -0.80 -12.39
CA ILE A 345 -4.03 -0.98 -13.68
C ILE A 345 -4.19 -2.47 -14.02
N ILE A 346 -3.25 -3.32 -13.64
CA ILE A 346 -3.34 -4.76 -13.93
C ILE A 346 -3.94 -5.53 -12.75
N ILE A 347 -3.24 -5.64 -11.62
CA ILE A 347 -3.63 -6.55 -10.53
C ILE A 347 -4.95 -6.14 -9.88
N CYS A 348 -5.14 -4.85 -9.54
CA CYS A 348 -6.40 -4.41 -8.94
C CYS A 348 -7.59 -4.53 -9.92
N THR A 349 -7.37 -4.30 -11.22
CA THR A 349 -8.42 -4.50 -12.23
C THR A 349 -8.82 -5.96 -12.33
N MET A 350 -7.84 -6.89 -12.35
CA MET A 350 -8.13 -8.32 -12.36
C MET A 350 -8.94 -8.74 -11.12
N SER A 351 -8.52 -8.31 -9.93
CA SER A 351 -9.26 -8.53 -8.69
C SER A 351 -10.69 -7.99 -8.76
N ALA A 352 -10.84 -6.74 -9.22
CA ALA A 352 -12.14 -6.09 -9.31
C ALA A 352 -13.07 -6.81 -10.28
N VAL A 353 -12.58 -7.17 -11.47
CA VAL A 353 -13.42 -7.84 -12.49
C VAL A 353 -13.83 -9.24 -12.04
N VAL A 354 -12.94 -10.00 -11.36
CA VAL A 354 -13.35 -11.30 -10.80
C VAL A 354 -14.47 -11.13 -9.77
N ILE A 355 -14.37 -10.14 -8.87
CA ILE A 355 -15.43 -9.87 -7.88
C ILE A 355 -16.73 -9.42 -8.58
N LEU A 356 -16.64 -8.52 -9.56
CA LEU A 356 -17.80 -8.00 -10.29
C LEU A 356 -18.49 -9.03 -11.21
N THR A 357 -17.81 -10.12 -11.55
CA THR A 357 -18.38 -11.23 -12.32
C THR A 357 -18.94 -12.34 -11.43
N SER A 358 -18.76 -12.27 -10.10
CA SER A 358 -19.28 -13.22 -9.12
C SER A 358 -20.71 -12.87 -8.68
N ASP A 359 -21.52 -13.88 -8.39
CA ASP A 359 -22.89 -13.69 -7.93
C ASP A 359 -22.91 -13.21 -6.46
N ILE A 360 -21.93 -13.60 -5.64
CA ILE A 360 -21.82 -13.14 -4.24
C ILE A 360 -21.79 -11.61 -4.12
N TYR A 361 -21.19 -10.91 -5.08
CA TYR A 361 -21.17 -9.45 -5.10
C TYR A 361 -22.38 -8.89 -5.85
N THR A 362 -22.67 -9.39 -7.05
CA THR A 362 -23.68 -8.81 -7.94
C THR A 362 -25.11 -8.95 -7.39
N LEU A 363 -25.44 -10.04 -6.73
CA LEU A 363 -26.74 -10.22 -6.06
C LEU A 363 -26.92 -9.23 -4.92
N ALA A 364 -25.89 -9.08 -4.05
CA ALA A 364 -25.93 -8.12 -2.95
C ALA A 364 -26.05 -6.67 -3.48
N PHE A 365 -25.23 -6.30 -4.48
CA PHE A 365 -25.28 -4.98 -5.10
C PHE A 365 -26.63 -4.67 -5.72
N ASN A 366 -27.21 -5.59 -6.49
CA ASN A 366 -28.51 -5.42 -7.15
C ASN A 366 -29.65 -5.34 -6.13
N ALA A 367 -29.54 -6.01 -5.00
CA ALA A 367 -30.50 -5.94 -3.89
C ALA A 367 -30.35 -4.65 -3.05
N GLY A 368 -29.34 -3.82 -3.31
CA GLY A 368 -29.02 -2.62 -2.50
C GLY A 368 -28.48 -2.98 -1.11
N THR A 369 -27.90 -4.15 -0.95
CA THR A 369 -27.30 -4.63 0.31
C THR A 369 -25.78 -4.77 0.17
N THR A 370 -25.09 -4.98 1.29
CA THR A 370 -23.67 -5.29 1.28
C THR A 370 -23.46 -6.81 1.28
N PRO A 371 -22.40 -7.32 0.64
CA PRO A 371 -22.02 -8.73 0.75
C PRO A 371 -21.82 -9.16 2.20
N ALA A 372 -22.12 -10.42 2.50
CA ALA A 372 -21.99 -11.00 3.84
C ALA A 372 -20.53 -11.01 4.35
N VAL A 373 -19.56 -10.95 3.45
CA VAL A 373 -18.12 -10.93 3.73
C VAL A 373 -17.47 -9.71 3.07
N SER A 374 -16.37 -9.22 3.62
CA SER A 374 -15.67 -8.04 3.14
C SER A 374 -14.15 -8.26 3.04
N GLY A 375 -13.42 -7.30 2.49
CA GLY A 375 -11.97 -7.36 2.39
C GLY A 375 -11.46 -8.59 1.64
N ALA A 376 -10.40 -9.22 2.11
CA ALA A 376 -9.80 -10.39 1.48
C ALA A 376 -10.73 -11.61 1.44
N ALA A 377 -11.65 -11.73 2.41
CA ALA A 377 -12.65 -12.79 2.46
C ALA A 377 -13.64 -12.70 1.28
N LEU A 378 -14.06 -11.48 0.86
CA LEU A 378 -14.90 -11.30 -0.31
C LEU A 378 -14.17 -11.71 -1.60
N SER A 379 -12.90 -11.30 -1.75
CA SER A 379 -12.10 -11.75 -2.89
C SER A 379 -11.96 -13.27 -2.94
N SER A 380 -11.67 -13.89 -1.79
CA SER A 380 -11.56 -15.35 -1.68
C SER A 380 -12.87 -16.05 -2.06
N ALA A 381 -14.01 -15.55 -1.59
CA ALA A 381 -15.32 -16.12 -1.90
C ALA A 381 -15.67 -15.96 -3.39
N ALA A 382 -15.37 -14.82 -4.01
CA ALA A 382 -15.62 -14.58 -5.44
C ALA A 382 -14.76 -15.51 -6.34
N PHE A 383 -13.50 -15.71 -5.98
CA PHE A 383 -12.64 -16.67 -6.69
C PHE A 383 -13.10 -18.11 -6.49
N ASN A 384 -13.56 -18.46 -5.28
CA ASN A 384 -14.05 -19.81 -4.99
C ASN A 384 -15.36 -20.13 -5.70
N GLU A 385 -16.22 -19.15 -5.92
CA GLU A 385 -17.43 -19.29 -6.74
C GLU A 385 -17.07 -19.63 -8.19
N THR A 386 -16.06 -18.98 -8.76
CA THR A 386 -15.60 -19.20 -10.13
C THR A 386 -14.80 -20.50 -10.29
N LEU A 387 -13.96 -20.80 -9.31
CA LEU A 387 -13.06 -21.97 -9.27
C LEU A 387 -13.30 -22.74 -7.97
N PRO A 388 -14.34 -23.59 -7.90
CA PRO A 388 -14.69 -24.29 -6.66
C PRO A 388 -13.50 -25.05 -6.07
N PHE A 389 -13.30 -24.92 -4.77
CA PHE A 389 -12.22 -25.47 -3.95
C PHE A 389 -10.81 -24.88 -4.21
N VAL A 390 -10.48 -24.52 -5.46
CA VAL A 390 -9.13 -24.05 -5.84
C VAL A 390 -9.01 -22.53 -5.74
N GLY A 391 -10.06 -21.80 -6.10
CA GLY A 391 -10.04 -20.33 -6.16
C GLY A 391 -9.83 -19.68 -4.80
N GLY A 392 -10.60 -20.11 -3.79
CA GLY A 392 -10.45 -19.62 -2.41
C GLY A 392 -9.06 -19.91 -1.83
N ILE A 393 -8.56 -21.13 -2.03
CA ILE A 393 -7.21 -21.53 -1.61
C ILE A 393 -6.15 -20.70 -2.33
N GLY A 394 -6.30 -20.48 -3.63
CA GLY A 394 -5.39 -19.66 -4.44
C GLY A 394 -5.29 -18.23 -3.94
N VAL A 395 -6.43 -17.61 -3.62
CA VAL A 395 -6.46 -16.26 -3.03
C VAL A 395 -5.88 -16.26 -1.62
N ALA A 396 -6.14 -17.29 -0.82
CA ALA A 396 -5.57 -17.41 0.52
C ALA A 396 -4.03 -17.45 0.47
N ILE A 397 -3.46 -18.30 -0.38
CA ILE A 397 -2.01 -18.39 -0.59
C ILE A 397 -1.45 -17.07 -1.11
N SER A 398 -2.10 -16.45 -2.11
CA SER A 398 -1.70 -15.15 -2.63
C SER A 398 -1.71 -14.08 -1.54
N THR A 399 -2.75 -14.03 -0.71
CA THR A 399 -2.87 -13.07 0.38
C THR A 399 -1.76 -13.26 1.42
N VAL A 400 -1.43 -14.51 1.77
CA VAL A 400 -0.31 -14.81 2.69
C VAL A 400 1.00 -14.27 2.13
N PHE A 401 1.31 -14.53 0.87
CA PHE A 401 2.56 -14.08 0.26
C PHE A 401 2.60 -12.56 0.08
N PHE A 402 1.52 -11.94 -0.40
CA PHE A 402 1.40 -10.49 -0.57
C PHE A 402 1.55 -9.77 0.77
N ALA A 403 0.80 -10.19 1.77
CA ALA A 403 0.83 -9.56 3.07
C ALA A 403 2.17 -9.79 3.81
N LEU A 404 2.73 -11.00 3.76
CA LEU A 404 4.03 -11.27 4.38
C LEU A 404 5.14 -10.42 3.74
N SER A 405 5.19 -10.34 2.41
CA SER A 405 6.18 -9.50 1.73
C SER A 405 6.02 -8.03 2.10
N THR A 406 4.77 -7.55 2.24
CA THR A 406 4.46 -6.18 2.66
C THR A 406 4.91 -5.92 4.09
N ILE A 407 4.62 -6.82 5.03
CA ILE A 407 5.11 -6.71 6.43
C ILE A 407 6.63 -6.54 6.45
N LEU A 408 7.35 -7.33 5.66
CA LEU A 408 8.81 -7.26 5.59
C LEU A 408 9.31 -5.96 4.95
N GLY A 409 8.70 -5.51 3.85
CA GLY A 409 9.06 -4.25 3.17
C GLY A 409 8.84 -3.02 4.06
N TRP A 410 7.68 -2.94 4.70
CA TRP A 410 7.32 -1.82 5.57
C TRP A 410 8.10 -1.81 6.90
N ALA A 411 8.56 -2.99 7.39
CA ALA A 411 9.49 -3.03 8.51
C ALA A 411 10.77 -2.23 8.21
N TYR A 412 11.31 -2.37 6.99
CA TYR A 412 12.46 -1.59 6.55
C TYR A 412 12.16 -0.09 6.48
N TYR A 413 10.99 0.32 5.95
CA TYR A 413 10.61 1.74 5.92
C TYR A 413 10.56 2.35 7.32
N GLY A 414 9.99 1.61 8.28
CA GLY A 414 9.94 2.01 9.66
C GLY A 414 11.33 2.12 10.32
N GLU A 415 12.22 1.16 10.07
CA GLU A 415 13.61 1.21 10.57
C GLU A 415 14.35 2.45 10.09
N ILE A 416 14.21 2.82 8.81
CA ILE A 416 14.83 4.04 8.25
C ILE A 416 14.23 5.29 8.88
N SER A 417 12.92 5.32 9.10
CA SER A 417 12.22 6.45 9.73
C SER A 417 12.67 6.64 11.19
N VAL A 418 12.76 5.56 11.95
CA VAL A 418 13.28 5.56 13.34
C VAL A 418 14.74 5.98 13.37
N GLY A 419 15.59 5.44 12.48
CA GLY A 419 17.00 5.82 12.36
C GLY A 419 17.19 7.31 12.06
N TYR A 420 16.28 7.91 11.27
CA TYR A 420 16.29 9.34 11.02
C TYR A 420 15.95 10.17 12.25
N LEU A 421 14.94 9.77 13.03
CA LEU A 421 14.50 10.49 14.22
C LEU A 421 15.50 10.41 15.38
N PHE A 422 16.09 9.25 15.62
CA PHE A 422 16.90 8.95 16.78
C PHE A 422 18.40 8.78 16.44
N LYS A 423 18.97 9.70 15.65
CA LYS A 423 20.33 9.62 15.12
C LYS A 423 21.39 9.14 16.10
N ASN A 424 21.44 9.76 17.31
CA ASN A 424 22.47 9.47 18.31
C ASN A 424 22.30 8.11 19.03
N HIS A 425 21.09 7.54 18.96
CA HIS A 425 20.74 6.27 19.59
C HIS A 425 20.06 5.32 18.59
N SER A 426 20.40 5.44 17.30
CA SER A 426 19.70 4.77 16.21
C SER A 426 19.65 3.25 16.37
N LYS A 427 20.74 2.60 16.78
CA LYS A 427 20.80 1.13 16.97
C LYS A 427 19.82 0.65 18.05
N LEU A 428 19.79 1.31 19.20
CA LEU A 428 18.88 0.97 20.29
C LEU A 428 17.41 1.21 19.87
N ALA A 429 17.14 2.37 19.31
CA ALA A 429 15.79 2.74 18.85
C ALA A 429 15.25 1.80 17.77
N ILE A 430 16.08 1.41 16.80
CA ILE A 430 15.72 0.43 15.77
C ILE A 430 15.42 -0.93 16.39
N ASN A 431 16.22 -1.40 17.36
CA ASN A 431 15.97 -2.69 18.01
C ASN A 431 14.67 -2.67 18.82
N ILE A 432 14.39 -1.59 19.56
CA ILE A 432 13.11 -1.41 20.26
C ILE A 432 11.96 -1.40 19.26
N TYR A 433 12.10 -0.65 18.15
CA TYR A 433 11.10 -0.60 17.10
C TYR A 433 10.81 -1.97 16.48
N ARG A 434 11.84 -2.79 16.22
CA ARG A 434 11.70 -4.17 15.71
C ARG A 434 10.87 -5.04 16.66
N ILE A 435 11.14 -4.95 17.98
CA ILE A 435 10.37 -5.70 18.99
C ILE A 435 8.91 -5.28 18.97
N VAL A 436 8.65 -3.96 18.99
CA VAL A 436 7.30 -3.41 18.91
C VAL A 436 6.62 -3.83 17.61
N TYR A 437 7.31 -3.69 16.47
CA TYR A 437 6.79 -4.07 15.17
C TYR A 437 6.38 -5.54 15.10
N VAL A 438 7.22 -6.44 15.61
CA VAL A 438 6.96 -7.89 15.67
C VAL A 438 5.77 -8.20 16.57
N ALA A 439 5.64 -7.53 17.72
CA ALA A 439 4.48 -7.70 18.60
C ALA A 439 3.17 -7.27 17.91
N PHE A 440 3.21 -6.22 17.09
CA PHE A 440 2.04 -5.76 16.32
C PHE A 440 1.62 -6.70 15.20
N VAL A 441 2.46 -7.62 14.73
CA VAL A 441 2.04 -8.70 13.83
C VAL A 441 1.00 -9.59 14.51
N PHE A 442 1.26 -9.98 15.76
CA PHE A 442 0.32 -10.79 16.54
C PHE A 442 -0.96 -10.01 16.85
N ILE A 443 -0.81 -8.78 17.36
CA ILE A 443 -1.95 -7.92 17.72
C ILE A 443 -2.84 -7.67 16.49
N GLY A 444 -2.27 -7.35 15.33
CA GLY A 444 -3.00 -7.12 14.10
C GLY A 444 -3.79 -8.35 13.63
N ALA A 445 -3.23 -9.54 13.77
CA ALA A 445 -3.90 -10.78 13.38
C ALA A 445 -5.20 -11.05 14.16
N ILE A 446 -5.27 -10.59 15.42
CA ILE A 446 -6.43 -10.82 16.31
C ILE A 446 -7.32 -9.59 16.49
N ALA A 447 -6.92 -8.43 15.96
CA ALA A 447 -7.64 -7.17 16.12
C ALA A 447 -8.88 -7.08 15.22
N GLU A 448 -9.81 -6.18 15.59
CA GLU A 448 -10.98 -5.91 14.75
C GLU A 448 -10.58 -5.16 13.46
N ILE A 449 -11.07 -5.68 12.33
CA ILE A 449 -10.68 -5.21 11.00
C ILE A 449 -10.94 -3.72 10.77
N ASN A 450 -12.07 -3.19 11.19
CA ASN A 450 -12.46 -1.79 10.96
C ASN A 450 -11.53 -0.82 11.70
N THR A 451 -11.20 -1.12 12.95
CA THR A 451 -10.27 -0.31 13.76
C THR A 451 -8.88 -0.30 13.15
N VAL A 452 -8.39 -1.46 12.69
CA VAL A 452 -7.07 -1.58 12.05
C VAL A 452 -6.98 -0.75 10.77
N TRP A 453 -8.00 -0.83 9.91
CA TRP A 453 -8.04 -0.03 8.68
C TRP A 453 -8.16 1.46 8.94
N LEU A 454 -9.01 1.88 9.88
CA LEU A 454 -9.18 3.30 10.22
C LEU A 454 -7.86 3.95 10.68
N ILE A 455 -7.13 3.28 11.55
CA ILE A 455 -5.83 3.76 12.04
C ILE A 455 -4.82 3.83 10.90
N ALA A 456 -4.75 2.79 10.07
CA ALA A 456 -3.86 2.75 8.93
C ALA A 456 -4.13 3.91 7.95
N ASP A 457 -5.38 4.15 7.62
CA ASP A 457 -5.80 5.21 6.71
C ASP A 457 -5.50 6.61 7.26
N CYS A 458 -5.72 6.86 8.57
CA CYS A 458 -5.37 8.12 9.20
C CYS A 458 -3.87 8.44 9.12
N PHE A 459 -3.01 7.47 9.45
CA PHE A 459 -1.56 7.70 9.44
C PHE A 459 -0.97 7.74 8.03
N ASN A 460 -1.55 7.04 7.07
CA ASN A 460 -1.21 7.21 5.67
C ASN A 460 -1.51 8.64 5.19
N ALA A 461 -2.69 9.18 5.52
CA ALA A 461 -3.04 10.54 5.18
C ALA A 461 -2.07 11.56 5.78
N LEU A 462 -1.76 11.42 7.07
CA LEU A 462 -0.84 12.31 7.77
C LEU A 462 0.60 12.23 7.23
N MET A 463 1.06 11.04 6.84
CA MET A 463 2.37 10.83 6.24
C MET A 463 2.47 11.44 4.83
N ALA A 464 1.40 11.35 4.04
CA ALA A 464 1.40 11.86 2.67
C ALA A 464 1.47 13.39 2.60
N LEU A 465 0.88 14.12 3.55
CA LEU A 465 0.84 15.58 3.53
C LEU A 465 2.22 16.24 3.38
N PRO A 466 3.21 16.01 4.27
CA PRO A 466 4.54 16.60 4.15
C PRO A 466 5.26 16.14 2.87
N ASN A 467 4.99 14.92 2.40
CA ASN A 467 5.55 14.40 1.18
C ASN A 467 5.04 15.17 -0.06
N LEU A 468 3.72 15.34 -0.18
CA LEU A 468 3.12 16.07 -1.32
C LEU A 468 3.59 17.53 -1.39
N VAL A 469 3.72 18.20 -0.24
CA VAL A 469 4.30 19.54 -0.16
C VAL A 469 5.71 19.56 -0.75
N ALA A 470 6.54 18.60 -0.39
CA ALA A 470 7.90 18.52 -0.90
C ALA A 470 7.96 18.20 -2.41
N LEU A 471 7.10 17.32 -2.90
CA LEU A 471 7.04 16.98 -4.32
C LEU A 471 6.65 18.19 -5.18
N ILE A 472 5.66 18.96 -4.76
CA ILE A 472 5.23 20.17 -5.47
C ILE A 472 6.36 21.20 -5.47
N ALA A 473 6.98 21.48 -4.33
CA ALA A 473 8.04 22.45 -4.19
C ALA A 473 9.31 22.07 -4.98
N LEU A 474 9.66 20.77 -5.01
CA LEU A 474 10.85 20.27 -5.71
C LEU A 474 10.55 19.80 -7.15
N SER A 475 9.35 20.01 -7.67
CA SER A 475 8.95 19.59 -9.03
C SER A 475 9.85 20.11 -10.13
N GLY A 476 10.36 21.37 -10.01
CA GLY A 476 11.30 21.94 -10.94
C GLY A 476 12.63 21.17 -11.04
N LEU A 477 13.11 20.63 -9.91
CA LEU A 477 14.30 19.80 -9.87
C LEU A 477 14.06 18.44 -10.55
N VAL A 478 12.89 17.82 -10.33
CA VAL A 478 12.51 16.57 -11.02
C VAL A 478 12.52 16.78 -12.54
N VAL A 479 11.90 17.87 -13.03
CA VAL A 479 11.88 18.21 -14.46
C VAL A 479 13.30 18.40 -15.00
N LYS A 480 14.16 19.11 -14.27
CA LYS A 480 15.56 19.32 -14.66
C LYS A 480 16.31 18.00 -14.78
N ILE A 481 16.28 17.16 -13.75
CA ILE A 481 16.97 15.85 -13.73
C ILE A 481 16.48 14.99 -14.90
N THR A 482 15.16 14.93 -15.12
CA THR A 482 14.55 14.17 -16.21
C THR A 482 15.02 14.66 -17.58
N ARG A 483 15.00 15.99 -17.81
CA ARG A 483 15.46 16.59 -19.06
C ARG A 483 16.94 16.33 -19.33
N ASP A 484 17.78 16.50 -18.32
CA ASP A 484 19.23 16.34 -18.43
C ASP A 484 19.59 14.86 -18.74
N HIS A 485 18.85 13.90 -18.19
CA HIS A 485 19.00 12.49 -18.53
C HIS A 485 18.73 12.21 -20.02
N PHE A 486 17.58 12.67 -20.55
CA PHE A 486 17.22 12.42 -21.96
C PHE A 486 18.02 13.28 -22.95
N ALA A 487 18.65 14.37 -22.51
CA ALA A 487 19.58 15.12 -23.35
C ALA A 487 20.89 14.34 -23.57
N LYS A 488 21.39 13.65 -22.54
CA LYS A 488 22.59 12.79 -22.61
C LYS A 488 22.34 11.55 -23.47
N ASP A 489 21.18 10.90 -23.34
CA ASP A 489 20.82 9.70 -24.14
C ASP A 489 20.66 9.99 -25.65
N LYS A 490 20.55 11.27 -26.07
CA LYS A 490 20.53 11.65 -27.50
C LYS A 490 21.92 11.84 -28.11
N VAL A 491 22.94 11.98 -27.26
CA VAL A 491 24.34 12.26 -27.66
C VAL A 491 25.18 10.96 -27.62
N SER A 492 24.71 9.92 -26.93
CA SER A 492 25.28 8.57 -26.90
C SER A 492 24.56 7.64 -27.90
#